data_3385196a6f48e7f0a379f3dc8898b968
#
_entry.id   3385196a6f48e7f0a379f3dc8898b968
#
_cell.length_a   1.000
_cell.length_b   1.000
_cell.length_c   1.000
_cell.angle_alpha   90.00
_cell.angle_beta   90.00
_cell.angle_gamma   90.00
#
_symmetry.space_group_name_H-M   'P 1'
#
loop_
_entity.id
_entity.type
_entity.pdbx_description
1 polymer ?
#
loop_
_entity_poly.entity_id
_entity_poly.type
_entity_poly.pdbx_seq_one_letter_code
_entity_poly.pdbx_strand_id
1 'polypeptide(L)'
;MYRFRSGLTGSEVVSYSKAAKSDAVPLYITVSEPVTRAGIGVAFENRESISATADLVVDTATADALVKQALGSDRFSDLVCVQTPVYRDAVDIETGGAVDGSEAVVERVYHYFNTYNGIRISDASIVVGVDANGIYAVENYWKEASGGNTAEYARVISRRELISETAALASLSSAEHNDFNLLRSSLVYAPIEENSSTYKLAYELISTDGRIAYVDAANGAVVNYDY
;
A
#
# COMPACT_ATOMS: atom_id res chain seq x y z
N MET A 1 28.55 3.89 -12.94
CA MET A 1 27.70 4.49 -11.88
C MET A 1 26.32 3.89 -12.02
N TYR A 2 25.57 3.70 -10.94
CA TYR A 2 24.21 3.14 -10.98
C TYR A 2 23.22 4.11 -10.37
N ARG A 3 22.01 4.15 -10.91
CA ARG A 3 20.88 4.90 -10.38
C ARG A 3 19.85 3.89 -9.87
N PHE A 4 19.33 4.14 -8.68
CA PHE A 4 18.21 3.38 -8.11
C PHE A 4 16.93 4.17 -8.25
N ARG A 5 15.85 3.51 -8.62
CA ARG A 5 14.51 4.06 -8.61
C ARG A 5 13.52 3.03 -8.08
N SER A 6 12.58 3.46 -7.24
CA SER A 6 11.40 2.67 -6.94
C SER A 6 10.28 3.14 -7.86
N GLY A 7 9.58 2.21 -8.48
CA GLY A 7 8.51 2.56 -9.42
C GLY A 7 7.14 2.19 -8.87
N LEU A 8 6.31 3.15 -8.48
CA LEU A 8 4.90 2.90 -8.23
C LEU A 8 4.20 2.28 -9.46
N THR A 9 4.70 2.59 -10.66
CA THR A 9 4.23 2.04 -11.93
C THR A 9 4.41 0.53 -12.06
N GLY A 10 5.39 -0.06 -11.36
CA GLY A 10 5.65 -1.50 -11.35
C GLY A 10 5.03 -2.25 -10.18
N SER A 11 4.23 -1.58 -9.32
CA SER A 11 3.61 -2.23 -8.17
C SER A 11 2.50 -3.19 -8.60
N GLU A 12 2.54 -4.39 -8.05
CA GLU A 12 1.56 -5.45 -8.33
C GLU A 12 0.90 -5.94 -7.04
N VAL A 13 -0.37 -6.30 -7.12
CA VAL A 13 -1.06 -7.01 -6.04
C VAL A 13 -0.77 -8.49 -6.20
N VAL A 14 -0.02 -9.07 -5.27
CA VAL A 14 0.42 -10.48 -5.32
C VAL A 14 -0.43 -11.42 -4.46
N SER A 15 -1.24 -10.88 -3.55
CA SER A 15 -2.23 -11.65 -2.81
C SER A 15 -3.47 -10.83 -2.50
N TYR A 16 -4.60 -11.51 -2.35
CA TYR A 16 -5.89 -10.89 -2.09
C TYR A 16 -6.51 -11.48 -0.84
N SER A 17 -7.22 -10.64 -0.09
CA SER A 17 -8.08 -11.11 0.98
C SER A 17 -9.12 -12.09 0.43
N LYS A 18 -9.27 -13.23 1.12
CA LYS A 18 -10.29 -14.24 0.85
C LYS A 18 -11.60 -13.97 1.58
N ALA A 19 -11.64 -12.92 2.41
CA ALA A 19 -12.86 -12.55 3.12
C ALA A 19 -14.02 -12.36 2.14
N ALA A 20 -15.17 -12.93 2.46
CA ALA A 20 -16.38 -12.76 1.67
C ALA A 20 -16.69 -11.27 1.58
N LYS A 21 -16.80 -10.74 0.36
CA LYS A 21 -17.18 -9.34 0.13
C LYS A 21 -18.65 -9.20 0.53
N SER A 22 -18.90 -8.68 1.72
CA SER A 22 -20.26 -8.31 2.13
C SER A 22 -20.79 -7.20 1.20
N ASP A 23 -22.06 -7.28 0.82
CA ASP A 23 -22.72 -6.19 0.08
C ASP A 23 -22.85 -4.92 0.93
N ALA A 24 -22.85 -5.07 2.26
CA ALA A 24 -22.90 -3.98 3.23
C ALA A 24 -21.56 -3.85 3.95
N VAL A 25 -21.02 -2.66 3.99
CA VAL A 25 -19.73 -2.34 4.61
C VAL A 25 -19.87 -1.15 5.56
N PRO A 26 -19.18 -1.15 6.71
CA PRO A 26 -19.12 0.03 7.57
C PRO A 26 -18.56 1.23 6.80
N LEU A 27 -19.19 2.39 6.98
CA LEU A 27 -18.68 3.65 6.43
C LEU A 27 -17.48 4.16 7.23
N TYR A 28 -17.41 3.79 8.51
CA TYR A 28 -16.31 4.13 9.41
C TYR A 28 -15.84 2.91 10.18
N ILE A 29 -14.56 2.88 10.47
CA ILE A 29 -13.93 1.91 11.40
C ILE A 29 -13.09 2.66 12.42
N THR A 30 -12.80 2.01 13.54
CA THR A 30 -11.82 2.47 14.52
C THR A 30 -10.56 1.63 14.38
N VAL A 31 -9.41 2.28 14.37
CA VAL A 31 -8.11 1.64 14.22
C VAL A 31 -7.25 1.96 15.45
N SER A 32 -6.52 0.97 15.95
CA SER A 32 -5.62 1.13 17.10
C SER A 32 -4.36 1.90 16.71
N GLU A 33 -3.61 2.31 17.73
CA GLU A 33 -2.19 2.64 17.54
C GLU A 33 -1.42 1.42 16.98
N PRO A 34 -0.26 1.63 16.34
CA PRO A 34 0.57 0.54 15.85
C PRO A 34 0.88 -0.48 16.95
N VAL A 35 0.65 -1.75 16.64
CA VAL A 35 0.84 -2.86 17.60
C VAL A 35 2.18 -3.52 17.34
N THR A 36 3.05 -3.55 18.36
CA THR A 36 4.31 -4.28 18.28
C THR A 36 4.04 -5.78 18.15
N ARG A 37 4.66 -6.42 17.15
CA ARG A 37 4.58 -7.86 16.92
C ARG A 37 5.93 -8.52 17.15
N ALA A 38 5.93 -9.66 17.85
CA ALA A 38 7.14 -10.43 18.09
C ALA A 38 7.76 -10.88 16.75
N GLY A 39 9.05 -10.66 16.58
CA GLY A 39 9.79 -11.00 15.36
C GLY A 39 9.65 -10.00 14.21
N ILE A 40 8.85 -8.93 14.40
CA ILE A 40 8.75 -7.83 13.45
C ILE A 40 9.21 -6.56 14.18
N GLY A 41 10.37 -6.09 13.83
CA GLY A 41 10.96 -4.83 14.30
C GLY A 41 11.36 -3.97 13.12
N VAL A 42 11.78 -2.75 13.39
CA VAL A 42 12.52 -1.96 12.40
C VAL A 42 13.93 -2.54 12.33
N ALA A 43 14.24 -3.26 11.28
CA ALA A 43 15.58 -3.77 11.01
C ALA A 43 16.07 -3.17 9.69
N PHE A 44 17.07 -2.30 9.79
CA PHE A 44 17.84 -1.87 8.62
C PHE A 44 19.24 -2.46 8.78
N GLU A 45 19.57 -3.47 7.99
CA GLU A 45 20.94 -3.94 7.92
C GLU A 45 21.76 -3.01 6.99
N ASN A 46 23.01 -2.72 7.40
CA ASN A 46 23.95 -2.02 6.54
C ASN A 46 24.19 -2.86 5.29
N ARG A 47 23.72 -2.38 4.15
CA ARG A 47 23.91 -3.06 2.88
C ARG A 47 25.33 -2.90 2.39
N GLU A 48 26.03 -4.01 2.25
CA GLU A 48 27.14 -4.05 1.31
C GLU A 48 26.61 -3.89 -0.11
N SER A 49 27.36 -3.19 -0.97
CA SER A 49 26.96 -2.87 -2.33
C SER A 49 26.49 -4.11 -3.10
N ILE A 50 25.23 -4.17 -3.49
CA ILE A 50 24.66 -5.27 -4.26
C ILE A 50 25.29 -5.26 -5.65
N SER A 51 26.10 -6.29 -5.95
CA SER A 51 26.55 -6.56 -7.30
C SER A 51 25.52 -7.42 -8.01
N ALA A 52 24.39 -6.85 -8.39
CA ALA A 52 23.41 -7.56 -9.19
C ALA A 52 23.71 -7.36 -10.68
N THR A 53 23.96 -8.46 -11.36
CA THR A 53 24.13 -8.52 -12.82
C THR A 53 22.95 -9.15 -13.54
N ALA A 54 21.92 -9.58 -12.79
CA ALA A 54 20.72 -10.22 -13.32
C ALA A 54 19.48 -9.76 -12.54
N ASP A 55 18.32 -9.88 -13.17
CA ASP A 55 17.04 -9.67 -12.51
C ASP A 55 16.90 -10.57 -11.27
N LEU A 56 16.46 -9.95 -10.19
CA LEU A 56 16.21 -10.67 -8.96
C LEU A 56 14.94 -11.51 -9.09
N VAL A 57 15.11 -12.81 -9.17
CA VAL A 57 14.01 -13.77 -9.00
C VAL A 57 13.78 -13.93 -7.50
N VAL A 58 13.02 -13.00 -6.90
CA VAL A 58 12.58 -13.14 -5.51
C VAL A 58 11.25 -13.85 -5.50
N ASP A 59 11.24 -15.02 -4.92
CA ASP A 59 10.01 -15.67 -4.51
C ASP A 59 9.41 -14.91 -3.31
N THR A 60 8.14 -14.55 -3.38
CA THR A 60 7.36 -13.99 -2.27
C THR A 60 7.42 -14.88 -1.02
N ALA A 61 7.72 -16.16 -1.17
CA ALA A 61 7.70 -17.16 -0.12
C ALA A 61 8.51 -16.76 1.12
N THR A 62 9.64 -16.07 0.95
CA THR A 62 10.49 -15.64 2.08
C THR A 62 9.82 -14.54 2.90
N ALA A 63 9.27 -13.52 2.25
CA ALA A 63 8.53 -12.45 2.91
C ALA A 63 7.21 -12.98 3.52
N ASP A 64 6.49 -13.81 2.77
CA ASP A 64 5.25 -14.46 3.21
C ASP A 64 5.47 -15.32 4.46
N ALA A 65 6.55 -16.08 4.54
CA ALA A 65 6.87 -16.93 5.69
C ALA A 65 7.07 -16.09 6.96
N LEU A 66 7.81 -14.98 6.86
CA LEU A 66 8.02 -14.06 7.98
C LEU A 66 6.69 -13.48 8.50
N VAL A 67 5.88 -12.92 7.60
CA VAL A 67 4.62 -12.28 7.99
C VAL A 67 3.61 -13.31 8.50
N LYS A 68 3.55 -14.49 7.89
CA LYS A 68 2.72 -15.59 8.35
C LYS A 68 3.10 -16.10 9.73
N GLN A 69 4.41 -16.17 10.02
CA GLN A 69 4.90 -16.52 11.35
C GLN A 69 4.47 -15.49 12.40
N ALA A 70 4.53 -14.20 12.06
CA ALA A 70 4.21 -13.11 12.98
C ALA A 70 2.70 -12.94 13.24
N LEU A 71 1.87 -13.12 12.23
CA LEU A 71 0.42 -12.87 12.31
C LEU A 71 -0.42 -14.14 12.52
N GLY A 72 0.11 -15.29 12.17
CA GLY A 72 -0.60 -16.55 12.07
C GLY A 72 -1.30 -16.75 10.73
N SER A 73 -1.56 -18.01 10.39
CA SER A 73 -2.08 -18.39 9.06
C SER A 73 -3.46 -17.80 8.75
N ASP A 74 -4.32 -17.68 9.74
CA ASP A 74 -5.69 -17.19 9.55
C ASP A 74 -5.68 -15.70 9.16
N ARG A 75 -4.92 -14.88 9.88
CA ARG A 75 -4.78 -13.45 9.56
C ARG A 75 -4.04 -13.24 8.25
N PHE A 76 -3.00 -14.03 7.98
CA PHE A 76 -2.25 -13.94 6.74
C PHE A 76 -3.15 -14.13 5.51
N SER A 77 -4.15 -15.01 5.57
CA SER A 77 -5.07 -15.25 4.46
C SER A 77 -5.99 -14.07 4.12
N ASP A 78 -6.12 -13.12 5.02
CA ASP A 78 -6.98 -11.95 4.88
C ASP A 78 -6.22 -10.67 4.48
N LEU A 79 -4.92 -10.77 4.24
CA LEU A 79 -4.10 -9.62 3.85
C LEU A 79 -4.24 -9.29 2.36
N VAL A 80 -3.99 -8.03 2.05
CA VAL A 80 -3.67 -7.57 0.69
C VAL A 80 -2.18 -7.28 0.63
N CYS A 81 -1.46 -8.00 -0.21
CA CYS A 81 -0.05 -7.75 -0.44
C CYS A 81 0.15 -6.99 -1.75
N VAL A 82 0.85 -5.86 -1.67
CA VAL A 82 1.29 -5.07 -2.82
C VAL A 82 2.80 -5.17 -2.92
N GLN A 83 3.27 -5.61 -4.06
CA GLN A 83 4.70 -5.73 -4.37
C GLN A 83 5.15 -4.55 -5.21
N THR A 84 6.24 -3.92 -4.83
CA THR A 84 6.87 -2.83 -5.58
C THR A 84 8.31 -3.20 -5.93
N PRO A 85 8.68 -3.31 -7.22
CA PRO A 85 10.06 -3.56 -7.61
C PRO A 85 10.90 -2.28 -7.47
N VAL A 86 12.18 -2.47 -7.12
CA VAL A 86 13.20 -1.42 -7.14
C VAL A 86 14.18 -1.74 -8.27
N TYR A 87 14.35 -0.81 -9.17
CA TYR A 87 15.18 -0.96 -10.35
C TYR A 87 16.56 -0.35 -10.17
N ARG A 88 17.53 -0.92 -10.87
CA ARG A 88 18.86 -0.37 -11.03
C ARG A 88 19.17 -0.23 -12.51
N ASP A 89 19.58 0.97 -12.91
CA ASP A 89 20.10 1.26 -14.24
C ASP A 89 21.61 1.47 -14.17
N ALA A 90 22.35 0.96 -15.15
CA ALA A 90 23.71 1.43 -15.40
C ALA A 90 23.64 2.87 -15.93
N VAL A 91 24.57 3.70 -15.49
CA VAL A 91 24.66 5.09 -15.92
C VAL A 91 25.97 5.28 -16.68
N ASP A 92 25.87 5.77 -17.91
CA ASP A 92 27.02 6.20 -18.68
C ASP A 92 27.74 7.34 -17.93
N ILE A 93 29.04 7.19 -17.72
CA ILE A 93 29.83 8.13 -16.91
C ILE A 93 30.04 9.46 -17.66
N GLU A 94 30.07 9.43 -18.98
CA GLU A 94 30.34 10.61 -19.79
C GLU A 94 29.09 11.45 -19.99
N THR A 95 27.94 10.80 -20.23
CA THR A 95 26.68 11.49 -20.52
C THR A 95 25.78 11.67 -19.30
N GLY A 96 26.00 10.88 -18.24
CA GLY A 96 25.10 10.82 -17.06
C GLY A 96 23.74 10.18 -17.36
N GLY A 97 23.53 9.69 -18.58
CA GLY A 97 22.30 9.02 -19.00
C GLY A 97 22.24 7.56 -18.58
N ALA A 98 21.01 6.99 -18.55
CA ALA A 98 20.84 5.55 -18.37
C ALA A 98 21.35 4.82 -19.64
N VAL A 99 21.98 3.66 -19.43
CA VAL A 99 22.38 2.78 -20.53
C VAL A 99 21.18 1.93 -20.92
N ASP A 100 20.77 2.00 -22.18
CA ASP A 100 19.63 1.24 -22.68
C ASP A 100 19.81 -0.27 -22.46
N GLY A 101 18.75 -0.90 -21.95
CA GLY A 101 18.72 -2.33 -21.67
C GLY A 101 19.53 -2.78 -20.44
N SER A 102 20.02 -1.84 -19.63
CA SER A 102 20.73 -2.14 -18.38
C SER A 102 19.81 -2.22 -17.15
N GLU A 103 18.52 -1.95 -17.32
CA GLU A 103 17.56 -1.99 -16.23
C GLU A 103 17.42 -3.41 -15.66
N ALA A 104 17.56 -3.53 -14.36
CA ALA A 104 17.37 -4.78 -13.63
C ALA A 104 16.63 -4.53 -12.31
N VAL A 105 15.73 -5.44 -11.94
CA VAL A 105 15.13 -5.45 -10.61
C VAL A 105 16.14 -5.95 -9.61
N VAL A 106 16.52 -5.13 -8.64
CA VAL A 106 17.54 -5.46 -7.64
C VAL A 106 16.95 -5.71 -6.25
N GLU A 107 15.74 -5.25 -6.01
CA GLU A 107 15.03 -5.39 -4.76
C GLU A 107 13.53 -5.44 -5.00
N ARG A 108 12.80 -6.00 -4.05
CA ARG A 108 11.34 -5.95 -4.01
C ARG A 108 10.89 -5.56 -2.63
N VAL A 109 9.93 -4.66 -2.56
CA VAL A 109 9.29 -4.23 -1.32
C VAL A 109 7.87 -4.78 -1.30
N TYR A 110 7.55 -5.53 -0.27
CA TYR A 110 6.25 -6.15 -0.06
C TYR A 110 5.52 -5.40 1.05
N HIS A 111 4.37 -4.83 0.75
CA HIS A 111 3.48 -4.20 1.70
C HIS A 111 2.31 -5.12 1.99
N TYR A 112 2.27 -5.71 3.19
CA TYR A 112 1.20 -6.58 3.67
C TYR A 112 0.20 -5.74 4.46
N PHE A 113 -0.85 -5.29 3.81
CA PHE A 113 -1.87 -4.45 4.42
C PHE A 113 -2.89 -5.28 5.17
N ASN A 114 -3.26 -4.82 6.39
CA ASN A 114 -4.42 -5.30 7.09
C ASN A 114 -5.70 -4.93 6.34
N THR A 115 -6.74 -5.77 6.50
CA THR A 115 -8.05 -5.51 5.91
C THR A 115 -9.14 -5.53 6.96
N TYR A 116 -10.22 -4.83 6.69
CA TYR A 116 -11.47 -4.93 7.43
C TYR A 116 -12.61 -5.18 6.44
N ASN A 117 -13.34 -6.29 6.63
CA ASN A 117 -14.35 -6.78 5.68
C ASN A 117 -13.81 -6.89 4.22
N GLY A 118 -12.57 -7.32 4.07
CA GLY A 118 -11.90 -7.48 2.78
C GLY A 118 -11.55 -6.15 2.08
N ILE A 119 -11.57 -5.03 2.81
CA ILE A 119 -11.15 -3.71 2.33
C ILE A 119 -9.86 -3.33 3.05
N ARG A 120 -8.86 -2.93 2.29
CA ARG A 120 -7.54 -2.54 2.79
C ARG A 120 -7.62 -1.31 3.70
N ILE A 121 -6.83 -1.32 4.77
CA ILE A 121 -6.60 -0.14 5.61
C ILE A 121 -5.32 0.51 5.09
N SER A 122 -5.38 1.80 4.73
CA SER A 122 -4.35 2.48 3.92
C SER A 122 -2.95 2.48 4.53
N ASP A 123 -2.85 2.59 5.85
CA ASP A 123 -1.60 2.75 6.58
C ASP A 123 -1.37 1.67 7.67
N ALA A 124 -2.14 0.57 7.63
CA ALA A 124 -1.99 -0.55 8.55
C ALA A 124 -1.27 -1.71 7.85
N SER A 125 0.06 -1.70 7.83
CA SER A 125 0.83 -2.66 7.07
C SER A 125 2.07 -3.19 7.80
N ILE A 126 2.58 -4.31 7.29
CA ILE A 126 3.95 -4.77 7.51
C ILE A 126 4.67 -4.63 6.18
N VAL A 127 5.81 -3.96 6.18
CA VAL A 127 6.65 -3.76 5.00
C VAL A 127 7.87 -4.66 5.09
N VAL A 128 8.15 -5.43 4.05
CA VAL A 128 9.29 -6.33 3.99
C VAL A 128 10.08 -6.03 2.72
N GLY A 129 11.32 -5.58 2.89
CA GLY A 129 12.27 -5.39 1.80
C GLY A 129 13.13 -6.64 1.61
N VAL A 130 13.23 -7.11 0.36
CA VAL A 130 13.98 -8.29 -0.02
C VAL A 130 14.90 -7.97 -1.17
N ASP A 131 16.16 -8.43 -1.07
CA ASP A 131 17.16 -8.35 -2.14
C ASP A 131 17.76 -9.74 -2.43
N ALA A 132 18.84 -9.79 -3.21
CA ALA A 132 19.52 -11.04 -3.56
C ALA A 132 20.09 -11.81 -2.34
N ASN A 133 20.30 -11.14 -1.20
CA ASN A 133 20.81 -11.72 0.02
C ASN A 133 19.70 -12.14 0.99
N GLY A 134 18.44 -11.84 0.69
CA GLY A 134 17.28 -12.16 1.51
C GLY A 134 16.57 -10.90 2.05
N ILE A 135 15.95 -11.02 3.22
CA ILE A 135 15.24 -9.90 3.86
C ILE A 135 16.28 -8.93 4.43
N TYR A 136 16.20 -7.66 4.01
CA TYR A 136 17.10 -6.61 4.49
C TYR A 136 16.40 -5.54 5.33
N ALA A 137 15.08 -5.42 5.21
CA ALA A 137 14.29 -4.44 5.95
C ALA A 137 12.94 -5.05 6.36
N VAL A 138 12.50 -4.72 7.57
CA VAL A 138 11.15 -5.03 8.05
C VAL A 138 10.66 -3.83 8.84
N GLU A 139 9.53 -3.28 8.43
CA GLU A 139 8.88 -2.16 9.10
C GLU A 139 7.47 -2.57 9.54
N ASN A 140 7.12 -2.19 10.76
CA ASN A 140 5.84 -2.57 11.35
C ASN A 140 4.95 -1.35 11.59
N TYR A 141 3.95 -1.20 10.76
CA TYR A 141 2.85 -0.23 10.90
C TYR A 141 1.51 -0.95 11.16
N TRP A 142 1.57 -2.17 11.71
CA TRP A 142 0.39 -2.98 11.93
C TRP A 142 -0.56 -2.34 12.94
N LYS A 143 -1.81 -2.17 12.54
CA LYS A 143 -2.90 -1.65 13.35
C LYS A 143 -4.06 -2.65 13.35
N GLU A 144 -4.72 -2.80 14.49
CA GLU A 144 -5.95 -3.59 14.61
C GLU A 144 -7.16 -2.71 14.30
N ALA A 145 -8.18 -3.27 13.66
CA ALA A 145 -9.39 -2.56 13.30
C ALA A 145 -10.64 -3.19 13.91
N SER A 146 -11.61 -2.36 14.24
CA SER A 146 -12.94 -2.72 14.69
C SER A 146 -14.00 -1.85 14.04
N GLY A 147 -15.28 -2.26 14.09
CA GLY A 147 -16.37 -1.40 13.64
C GLY A 147 -16.45 -0.09 14.44
N GLY A 148 -17.05 0.94 13.83
CA GLY A 148 -17.24 2.22 14.51
C GLY A 148 -17.95 2.07 15.86
N ASN A 149 -17.40 2.68 16.88
CA ASN A 149 -17.75 2.51 18.29
C ASN A 149 -18.80 3.50 18.81
N THR A 150 -19.25 4.45 18.00
CA THR A 150 -20.29 5.42 18.34
C THR A 150 -21.47 5.32 17.36
N ALA A 151 -22.64 5.81 17.75
CA ALA A 151 -23.82 5.80 16.89
C ALA A 151 -23.60 6.54 15.55
N GLU A 152 -22.77 7.59 15.55
CA GLU A 152 -22.38 8.32 14.35
C GLU A 152 -21.55 7.45 13.40
N TYR A 153 -20.61 6.67 13.93
CA TYR A 153 -19.69 5.85 13.17
C TYR A 153 -20.15 4.41 12.91
N ALA A 154 -21.29 4.01 13.52
CA ALA A 154 -21.88 2.68 13.29
C ALA A 154 -22.63 2.57 11.94
N ARG A 155 -22.58 3.61 11.11
CA ARG A 155 -23.28 3.64 9.82
C ARG A 155 -22.71 2.61 8.86
N VAL A 156 -23.59 1.82 8.27
CA VAL A 156 -23.29 0.85 7.22
C VAL A 156 -23.87 1.35 5.91
N ILE A 157 -23.16 1.13 4.81
CA ILE A 157 -23.58 1.51 3.47
C ILE A 157 -23.51 0.28 2.55
N SER A 158 -24.45 0.17 1.61
CA SER A 158 -24.38 -0.84 0.56
C SER A 158 -23.27 -0.48 -0.43
N ARG A 159 -22.51 -1.46 -0.89
CA ARG A 159 -21.50 -1.24 -1.96
C ARG A 159 -22.10 -0.65 -3.23
N ARG A 160 -23.40 -0.88 -3.48
CA ARG A 160 -24.12 -0.33 -4.64
C ARG A 160 -24.45 1.16 -4.51
N GLU A 161 -24.40 1.68 -3.29
CA GLU A 161 -24.67 3.10 -3.00
C GLU A 161 -23.38 3.93 -2.98
N LEU A 162 -22.21 3.30 -3.14
CA LEU A 162 -20.95 4.02 -3.29
C LEU A 162 -20.95 4.77 -4.62
N ILE A 163 -20.30 5.93 -4.62
CA ILE A 163 -20.03 6.65 -5.87
C ILE A 163 -19.12 5.78 -6.75
N SER A 164 -19.14 6.03 -8.05
CA SER A 164 -18.19 5.35 -8.94
C SER A 164 -16.77 5.94 -8.80
N GLU A 165 -15.76 5.16 -9.15
CA GLU A 165 -14.37 5.63 -9.26
C GLU A 165 -14.25 6.87 -10.16
N THR A 166 -14.96 6.87 -11.29
CA THR A 166 -15.00 8.01 -12.20
C THR A 166 -15.58 9.27 -11.52
N ALA A 167 -16.61 9.10 -10.67
CA ALA A 167 -17.17 10.21 -9.91
C ALA A 167 -16.19 10.70 -8.83
N ALA A 168 -15.46 9.80 -8.18
CA ALA A 168 -14.42 10.18 -7.22
C ALA A 168 -13.30 10.99 -7.88
N LEU A 169 -12.83 10.56 -9.05
CA LEU A 169 -11.83 11.31 -9.82
C LEU A 169 -12.36 12.69 -10.28
N ALA A 170 -13.61 12.75 -10.72
CA ALA A 170 -14.24 14.02 -11.11
C ALA A 170 -14.35 14.98 -9.93
N SER A 171 -14.64 14.48 -8.72
CA SER A 171 -14.68 15.29 -7.50
C SER A 171 -13.31 15.89 -7.17
N LEU A 172 -12.24 15.12 -7.35
CA LEU A 172 -10.88 15.62 -7.16
C LEU A 172 -10.54 16.73 -8.17
N SER A 173 -10.88 16.54 -9.44
CA SER A 173 -10.66 17.55 -10.47
C SER A 173 -11.43 18.86 -10.21
N SER A 174 -12.64 18.75 -9.65
CA SER A 174 -13.45 19.93 -9.29
C SER A 174 -12.91 20.69 -8.07
N ALA A 175 -12.09 20.02 -7.23
CA ALA A 175 -11.42 20.62 -6.08
C ALA A 175 -10.08 21.32 -6.42
N GLU A 176 -9.89 21.74 -7.68
CA GLU A 176 -8.69 22.45 -8.19
C GLU A 176 -7.44 21.57 -8.40
N HIS A 177 -7.60 20.25 -8.46
CA HIS A 177 -6.52 19.30 -8.73
C HIS A 177 -6.56 18.77 -10.18
N ASN A 178 -6.71 19.68 -11.15
CA ASN A 178 -6.88 19.33 -12.57
C ASN A 178 -5.65 18.64 -13.22
N ASP A 179 -4.49 18.67 -12.57
CA ASP A 179 -3.24 18.06 -13.02
C ASP A 179 -3.04 16.64 -12.48
N PHE A 180 -4.04 16.07 -11.79
CA PHE A 180 -3.97 14.73 -11.24
C PHE A 180 -4.18 13.67 -12.33
N ASN A 181 -3.08 13.08 -12.79
CA ASN A 181 -3.09 12.00 -13.79
C ASN A 181 -3.20 10.65 -13.08
N LEU A 182 -4.39 10.07 -13.05
CA LEU A 182 -4.67 8.83 -12.35
C LEU A 182 -3.84 7.66 -12.91
N LEU A 183 -3.04 7.04 -12.05
CA LEU A 183 -2.35 5.78 -12.30
C LEU A 183 -3.19 4.59 -11.83
N ARG A 184 -3.71 4.67 -10.60
CA ARG A 184 -4.43 3.58 -9.94
C ARG A 184 -5.45 4.12 -8.97
N SER A 185 -6.55 3.38 -8.78
CA SER A 185 -7.50 3.61 -7.70
C SER A 185 -7.76 2.34 -6.89
N SER A 186 -8.14 2.50 -5.64
CA SER A 186 -8.52 1.40 -4.75
C SER A 186 -9.52 1.87 -3.71
N LEU A 187 -10.49 1.02 -3.37
CA LEU A 187 -11.35 1.27 -2.21
C LEU A 187 -10.61 0.88 -0.94
N VAL A 188 -10.50 1.80 0.01
CA VAL A 188 -9.73 1.65 1.25
C VAL A 188 -10.46 2.24 2.44
N TYR A 189 -10.02 1.90 3.64
CA TYR A 189 -10.26 2.73 4.83
C TYR A 189 -9.07 3.67 5.01
N ALA A 190 -9.32 4.96 4.98
CA ALA A 190 -8.32 6.02 5.16
C ALA A 190 -8.62 6.86 6.40
N PRO A 191 -7.60 7.39 7.11
CA PRO A 191 -7.81 8.25 8.27
C PRO A 191 -8.58 9.50 7.86
N ILE A 192 -9.53 9.95 8.70
CA ILE A 192 -10.31 11.16 8.43
C ILE A 192 -9.49 12.44 8.63
N GLU A 193 -8.46 12.37 9.46
CA GLU A 193 -7.49 13.43 9.77
C GLU A 193 -6.16 12.76 10.09
N GLU A 194 -5.07 13.51 10.01
CA GLU A 194 -3.75 13.04 10.42
C GLU A 194 -3.76 12.56 11.88
N ASN A 195 -3.20 11.39 12.14
CA ASN A 195 -3.17 10.72 13.44
C ASN A 195 -4.56 10.35 14.02
N SER A 196 -5.60 10.32 13.20
CA SER A 196 -6.93 9.87 13.63
C SER A 196 -6.95 8.36 13.91
N SER A 197 -7.67 7.94 14.97
CA SER A 197 -8.06 6.54 15.16
C SER A 197 -9.35 6.17 14.43
N THR A 198 -10.04 7.13 13.82
CA THR A 198 -11.24 6.91 13.02
C THR A 198 -10.89 6.96 11.55
N TYR A 199 -11.26 5.91 10.84
CA TYR A 199 -11.02 5.75 9.41
C TYR A 199 -12.34 5.70 8.67
N LYS A 200 -12.36 6.26 7.48
CA LYS A 200 -13.52 6.36 6.61
C LYS A 200 -13.31 5.56 5.33
N LEU A 201 -14.39 4.99 4.81
CA LEU A 201 -14.39 4.34 3.52
C LEU A 201 -14.18 5.38 2.42
N ALA A 202 -13.10 5.26 1.69
CA ALA A 202 -12.66 6.22 0.67
C ALA A 202 -12.08 5.52 -0.56
N TYR A 203 -12.07 6.20 -1.68
CA TYR A 203 -11.21 5.87 -2.80
C TYR A 203 -9.82 6.48 -2.58
N GLU A 204 -8.80 5.63 -2.57
CA GLU A 204 -7.41 6.05 -2.71
C GLU A 204 -7.10 6.17 -4.19
N LEU A 205 -6.76 7.36 -4.62
CA LEU A 205 -6.37 7.70 -5.99
C LEU A 205 -4.87 7.98 -5.99
N ILE A 206 -4.13 7.25 -6.80
CA ILE A 206 -2.66 7.42 -6.94
C ILE A 206 -2.39 7.93 -8.34
N SER A 207 -1.66 9.03 -8.44
CA SER A 207 -1.26 9.64 -9.70
C SER A 207 0.03 9.04 -10.27
N THR A 208 0.30 9.32 -11.54
CA THR A 208 1.52 8.89 -12.23
C THR A 208 2.80 9.53 -11.68
N ASP A 209 2.70 10.66 -10.99
CA ASP A 209 3.79 11.36 -10.31
C ASP A 209 3.91 11.02 -8.82
N GLY A 210 3.08 10.08 -8.32
CA GLY A 210 3.18 9.53 -6.98
C GLY A 210 2.33 10.23 -5.93
N ARG A 211 1.58 11.28 -6.28
CA ARG A 211 0.64 11.93 -5.35
C ARG A 211 -0.50 11.00 -4.98
N ILE A 212 -0.98 11.11 -3.76
CA ILE A 212 -2.08 10.29 -3.23
C ILE A 212 -3.22 11.21 -2.79
N ALA A 213 -4.44 10.88 -3.18
CA ALA A 213 -5.65 11.56 -2.73
C ALA A 213 -6.67 10.55 -2.20
N TYR A 214 -7.38 10.93 -1.16
CA TYR A 214 -8.49 10.16 -0.61
C TYR A 214 -9.80 10.89 -0.81
N VAL A 215 -10.75 10.21 -1.45
CA VAL A 215 -12.09 10.75 -1.75
C VAL A 215 -13.14 9.87 -1.08
N ASP A 216 -14.01 10.47 -0.27
CA ASP A 216 -15.10 9.79 0.43
C ASP A 216 -15.94 8.96 -0.56
N ALA A 217 -16.00 7.66 -0.34
CA ALA A 217 -16.70 6.74 -1.22
C ALA A 217 -18.22 6.87 -1.19
N ALA A 218 -18.79 7.56 -0.19
CA ALA A 218 -20.23 7.76 -0.07
C ALA A 218 -20.74 9.05 -0.72
N ASN A 219 -19.91 10.12 -0.78
CA ASN A 219 -20.39 11.43 -1.21
C ASN A 219 -19.43 12.22 -2.12
N GLY A 220 -18.22 11.71 -2.35
CA GLY A 220 -17.24 12.34 -3.22
C GLY A 220 -16.46 13.51 -2.60
N ALA A 221 -16.61 13.78 -1.31
CA ALA A 221 -15.81 14.83 -0.68
C ALA A 221 -14.33 14.41 -0.63
N VAL A 222 -13.41 15.31 -0.93
CA VAL A 222 -11.98 15.08 -0.73
C VAL A 222 -11.70 15.02 0.77
N VAL A 223 -11.17 13.89 1.24
CA VAL A 223 -10.88 13.63 2.67
C VAL A 223 -9.48 14.11 3.01
N ASN A 224 -8.50 13.73 2.19
CA ASN A 224 -7.11 14.10 2.37
C ASN A 224 -6.40 14.12 1.01
N TYR A 225 -5.36 14.93 0.90
CA TYR A 225 -4.53 15.06 -0.30
C TYR A 225 -3.07 15.18 0.12
N ASP A 226 -2.25 14.24 -0.33
CA ASP A 226 -0.81 14.19 -0.02
C ASP A 226 -0.03 14.62 -1.28
N TYR A 227 0.82 15.64 -1.14
CA TYR A 227 1.59 16.27 -2.22
C TYR A 227 2.95 15.59 -2.43
#